data_a834eb0820d29f62ea4187433a37abd5
#
_entry.id   a834eb0820d29f62ea4187433a37abd5
#
_cell.length_a   1.000
_cell.length_b   1.000
_cell.length_c   1.000
_cell.angle_alpha   90.00
_cell.angle_beta   90.00
_cell.angle_gamma   90.00
#
_symmetry.space_group_name_H-M   'P 1'
#
loop_
_entity.id
_entity.type
_entity.pdbx_description
1 polymer ?
#
loop_
_entity_poly.entity_id
_entity_poly.type
_entity_poly.pdbx_seq_one_letter_code
_entity_poly.pdbx_strand_id
1 'polypeptide(L)'
;AITVLDEILGGGFGSRLFQTVRTKLGLAYAVGGGVSMPYDHVGGFMAEVLTKSVSTVDATKAAMQVIAGLNTTPFTEEELQRAKDGILNSFLFQYDTKDKVLEEREKLEFYGYPADYLETYKAAIEKVTIADVAVAAKRYIHPEKLAVLVVGNESQIKPGLDNLNMGPVKPIDIKIPRPPMPPGAAGQGKQD
;
A
#
# COMPACT_ATOMS: atom_id res chain seq x y z
N ALA A 1 -0.75 11.73 -11.84
CA ALA A 1 -1.65 12.09 -10.73
C ALA A 1 -1.74 10.96 -9.69
N ILE A 2 -1.97 9.70 -10.10
CA ILE A 2 -2.13 8.59 -9.14
C ILE A 2 -0.85 8.34 -8.33
N THR A 3 0.32 8.43 -8.91
CA THR A 3 1.61 8.31 -8.22
C THR A 3 1.78 9.40 -7.14
N VAL A 4 1.31 10.62 -7.42
CA VAL A 4 1.34 11.72 -6.46
C VAL A 4 0.31 11.49 -5.35
N LEU A 5 -0.87 10.98 -5.68
CA LEU A 5 -1.87 10.57 -4.68
C LEU A 5 -1.32 9.50 -3.74
N ASP A 6 -0.62 8.51 -4.27
CA ASP A 6 0.02 7.44 -3.49
C ASP A 6 1.01 7.99 -2.48
N GLU A 7 1.89 8.89 -2.92
CA GLU A 7 2.88 9.51 -2.04
C GLU A 7 2.20 10.33 -0.92
N ILE A 8 1.14 11.06 -1.23
CA ILE A 8 0.36 11.81 -0.24
C ILE A 8 -0.33 10.86 0.75
N LEU A 9 -0.92 9.75 0.26
CA LEU A 9 -1.69 8.84 1.10
C LEU A 9 -0.82 7.98 1.99
N GLY A 10 0.17 7.29 1.43
CA GLY A 10 0.89 6.24 2.15
C GLY A 10 2.36 6.03 1.75
N GLY A 11 2.89 6.82 0.81
CA GLY A 11 4.22 6.59 0.21
C GLY A 11 5.41 6.92 1.11
N GLY A 12 5.25 7.66 2.20
CA GLY A 12 6.39 8.05 3.02
C GLY A 12 6.04 8.57 4.41
N PHE A 13 7.05 9.01 5.15
CA PHE A 13 6.90 9.55 6.52
C PHE A 13 5.99 10.80 6.59
N GLY A 14 5.87 11.54 5.51
CA GLY A 14 4.99 12.71 5.39
C GLY A 14 3.57 12.37 4.96
N SER A 15 3.25 11.11 4.66
CA SER A 15 1.94 10.69 4.17
C SER A 15 0.84 10.80 5.22
N ARG A 16 -0.41 10.92 4.76
CA ARG A 16 -1.57 11.03 5.65
C ARG A 16 -1.72 9.83 6.57
N LEU A 17 -1.52 8.61 6.06
CA LEU A 17 -1.57 7.38 6.86
C LEU A 17 -0.51 7.39 7.95
N PHE A 18 0.74 7.68 7.59
CA PHE A 18 1.83 7.67 8.56
C PHE A 18 1.65 8.74 9.63
N GLN A 19 1.35 9.97 9.23
CA GLN A 19 1.17 11.09 10.14
C GLN A 19 -0.02 10.88 11.08
N THR A 20 -1.11 10.28 10.61
CA THR A 20 -2.29 10.07 11.44
C THR A 20 -2.14 8.83 12.33
N VAL A 21 -1.91 7.67 11.74
CA VAL A 21 -2.01 6.40 12.48
C VAL A 21 -0.79 6.16 13.36
N ARG A 22 0.42 6.49 12.85
CA ARG A 22 1.66 6.29 13.60
C ARG A 22 2.05 7.50 14.45
N THR A 23 2.15 8.69 13.83
CA THR A 23 2.73 9.85 14.52
C THR A 23 1.76 10.45 15.55
N LYS A 24 0.51 10.72 15.14
CA LYS A 24 -0.47 11.38 16.01
C LYS A 24 -1.12 10.42 17.01
N LEU A 25 -1.52 9.24 16.55
CA LEU A 25 -2.27 8.29 17.36
C LEU A 25 -1.39 7.24 18.05
N GLY A 26 -0.16 7.03 17.61
CA GLY A 26 0.75 6.03 18.18
C GLY A 26 0.26 4.58 18.04
N LEU A 27 -0.66 4.32 17.10
CA LEU A 27 -1.34 3.04 16.97
C LEU A 27 -0.55 2.01 16.14
N ALA A 28 0.43 2.45 15.33
CA ALA A 28 1.14 1.56 14.42
C ALA A 28 2.66 1.68 14.59
N TYR A 29 3.36 0.56 14.42
CA TYR A 29 4.80 0.53 14.24
C TYR A 29 5.17 1.00 12.83
N ALA A 30 4.46 0.48 11.82
CA ALA A 30 4.57 0.90 10.44
C ALA A 30 3.18 0.98 9.82
N VAL A 31 2.98 1.92 8.93
CA VAL A 31 1.75 2.07 8.15
C VAL A 31 2.10 2.73 6.82
N GLY A 32 1.47 2.25 5.78
CA GLY A 32 1.62 2.76 4.43
C GLY A 32 0.54 2.19 3.53
N GLY A 33 0.64 2.51 2.26
CA GLY A 33 -0.29 2.00 1.26
C GLY A 33 -0.11 2.71 -0.07
N GLY A 34 -0.67 2.12 -1.11
CA GLY A 34 -0.58 2.67 -2.44
C GLY A 34 -1.35 1.86 -3.46
N VAL A 35 -1.31 2.34 -4.69
CA VAL A 35 -1.89 1.68 -5.86
C VAL A 35 -0.79 0.97 -6.62
N SER A 36 -0.88 -0.34 -6.74
CA SER A 36 -0.01 -1.07 -7.65
C SER A 36 -0.38 -0.73 -9.11
N MET A 37 0.61 -0.45 -9.92
CA MET A 37 0.45 -0.08 -11.33
C MET A 37 1.27 -1.04 -12.19
N PRO A 38 0.82 -2.31 -12.34
CA PRO A 38 1.49 -3.27 -13.19
C PRO A 38 1.35 -2.87 -14.67
N TYR A 39 2.30 -3.31 -15.50
CA TYR A 39 2.38 -2.90 -16.91
C TYR A 39 1.28 -3.51 -17.78
N ASP A 40 0.77 -4.70 -17.46
CA ASP A 40 -0.03 -5.54 -18.35
C ASP A 40 -1.40 -5.95 -17.79
N HIS A 41 -1.73 -5.55 -16.56
CA HIS A 41 -3.02 -5.89 -15.95
C HIS A 41 -3.51 -4.79 -15.00
N VAL A 42 -4.74 -4.93 -14.55
CA VAL A 42 -5.34 -3.97 -13.60
C VAL A 42 -4.68 -4.14 -12.24
N GLY A 43 -4.14 -3.07 -11.70
CA GLY A 43 -3.61 -3.02 -10.36
C GLY A 43 -4.67 -2.90 -9.28
N GLY A 44 -4.25 -2.85 -8.04
CA GLY A 44 -5.13 -2.72 -6.88
C GLY A 44 -4.60 -1.70 -5.87
N PHE A 45 -5.48 -1.17 -5.06
CA PHE A 45 -5.11 -0.37 -3.90
C PHE A 45 -4.97 -1.29 -2.67
N MET A 46 -3.88 -1.11 -1.93
CA MET A 46 -3.63 -1.81 -0.66
C MET A 46 -3.09 -0.82 0.38
N ALA A 47 -3.56 -0.95 1.61
CA ALA A 47 -2.95 -0.30 2.76
C ALA A 47 -2.60 -1.35 3.81
N GLU A 48 -1.44 -1.20 4.43
CA GLU A 48 -0.93 -2.11 5.45
C GLU A 48 -0.68 -1.36 6.76
N VAL A 49 -1.04 -1.98 7.86
CA VAL A 49 -0.85 -1.42 9.21
C VAL A 49 -0.24 -2.49 10.11
N LEU A 50 1.00 -2.30 10.51
CA LEU A 50 1.66 -3.15 11.49
C LEU A 50 1.44 -2.57 12.89
N THR A 51 0.67 -3.30 13.69
CA THR A 51 0.24 -2.83 15.01
C THR A 51 0.30 -3.95 16.05
N LYS A 52 0.12 -3.60 17.31
CA LYS A 52 -0.06 -4.60 18.39
C LYS A 52 -1.47 -5.20 18.29
N SER A 53 -1.62 -6.48 18.67
CA SER A 53 -2.93 -7.15 18.67
C SER A 53 -4.02 -6.35 19.40
N VAL A 54 -3.69 -5.74 20.55
CA VAL A 54 -4.63 -4.93 21.33
C VAL A 54 -5.04 -3.61 20.64
N SER A 55 -4.29 -3.12 19.68
CA SER A 55 -4.56 -1.89 18.93
C SER A 55 -5.13 -2.14 17.53
N THR A 56 -5.33 -3.40 17.14
CA THR A 56 -5.71 -3.77 15.77
C THR A 56 -6.97 -3.04 15.30
N VAL A 57 -8.03 -3.05 16.09
CA VAL A 57 -9.31 -2.43 15.70
C VAL A 57 -9.18 -0.92 15.57
N ASP A 58 -8.52 -0.26 16.53
CA ASP A 58 -8.37 1.20 16.52
C ASP A 58 -7.45 1.65 15.37
N ALA A 59 -6.34 0.94 15.14
CA ALA A 59 -5.43 1.22 14.04
C ALA A 59 -6.10 1.03 12.68
N THR A 60 -6.89 -0.03 12.51
CA THR A 60 -7.66 -0.28 11.29
C THR A 60 -8.70 0.82 11.05
N LYS A 61 -9.47 1.18 12.07
CA LYS A 61 -10.44 2.28 11.97
C LYS A 61 -9.79 3.60 11.59
N ALA A 62 -8.67 3.93 12.23
CA ALA A 62 -7.92 5.16 11.93
C ALA A 62 -7.42 5.17 10.48
N ALA A 63 -6.86 4.07 9.98
CA ALA A 63 -6.42 3.95 8.59
C ALA A 63 -7.60 4.11 7.62
N MET A 64 -8.71 3.44 7.87
CA MET A 64 -9.91 3.55 7.04
C MET A 64 -10.50 4.97 7.02
N GLN A 65 -10.47 5.68 8.15
CA GLN A 65 -10.90 7.08 8.22
C GLN A 65 -10.01 7.98 7.35
N VAL A 66 -8.69 7.77 7.36
CA VAL A 66 -7.76 8.50 6.49
C VAL A 66 -8.07 8.22 5.01
N ILE A 67 -8.28 6.96 4.64
CA ILE A 67 -8.62 6.57 3.27
C ILE A 67 -9.97 7.17 2.83
N ALA A 68 -10.99 7.06 3.65
CA ALA A 68 -12.31 7.67 3.38
C ALA A 68 -12.22 9.21 3.28
N GLY A 69 -11.35 9.82 4.07
CA GLY A 69 -11.09 11.26 4.07
C GLY A 69 -10.51 11.80 2.76
N LEU A 70 -9.97 10.97 1.88
CA LEU A 70 -9.42 11.43 0.57
C LEU A 70 -10.43 12.16 -0.30
N ASN A 71 -11.72 11.80 -0.18
CA ASN A 71 -12.79 12.39 -0.96
C ASN A 71 -13.45 13.62 -0.29
N THR A 72 -13.14 13.88 0.97
CA THR A 72 -13.80 14.94 1.77
C THR A 72 -12.83 15.96 2.34
N THR A 73 -11.59 15.57 2.61
CA THR A 73 -10.56 16.46 3.14
C THR A 73 -9.72 17.00 1.99
N PRO A 74 -9.71 18.30 1.75
CA PRO A 74 -8.92 18.91 0.67
C PRO A 74 -7.45 18.51 0.74
N PHE A 75 -6.84 18.36 -0.43
CA PHE A 75 -5.39 18.27 -0.55
C PHE A 75 -4.78 19.68 -0.43
N THR A 76 -3.60 19.78 0.19
CA THR A 76 -2.89 21.03 0.36
C THR A 76 -1.73 21.16 -0.62
N GLU A 77 -1.31 22.42 -0.90
CA GLU A 77 -0.11 22.67 -1.73
C GLU A 77 1.15 22.08 -1.09
N GLU A 78 1.22 22.09 0.24
CA GLU A 78 2.34 21.48 0.97
C GLU A 78 2.41 19.96 0.76
N GLU A 79 1.27 19.27 0.82
CA GLU A 79 1.20 17.83 0.53
C GLU A 79 1.60 17.53 -0.92
N LEU A 80 1.07 18.34 -1.86
CA LEU A 80 1.38 18.21 -3.28
C LEU A 80 2.86 18.39 -3.56
N GLN A 81 3.46 19.47 -3.04
CA GLN A 81 4.86 19.78 -3.27
C GLN A 81 5.77 18.71 -2.64
N ARG A 82 5.52 18.33 -1.40
CA ARG A 82 6.27 17.27 -0.73
C ARG A 82 6.23 15.94 -1.50
N ALA A 83 5.05 15.56 -1.99
CA ALA A 83 4.91 14.34 -2.78
C ALA A 83 5.71 14.41 -4.08
N LYS A 84 5.64 15.51 -4.81
CA LYS A 84 6.44 15.73 -6.03
C LYS A 84 7.93 15.65 -5.74
N ASP A 85 8.39 16.33 -4.71
CA ASP A 85 9.81 16.33 -4.30
C ASP A 85 10.27 14.92 -3.94
N GLY A 86 9.47 14.16 -3.19
CA GLY A 86 9.74 12.77 -2.84
C GLY A 86 9.90 11.88 -4.08
N ILE A 87 8.95 11.95 -5.01
CA ILE A 87 8.96 11.18 -6.25
C ILE A 87 10.17 11.56 -7.11
N LEU A 88 10.41 12.85 -7.33
CA LEU A 88 11.47 13.32 -8.21
C LEU A 88 12.87 13.06 -7.63
N ASN A 89 13.02 13.15 -6.32
CA ASN A 89 14.27 12.78 -5.66
C ASN A 89 14.52 11.28 -5.72
N SER A 90 13.50 10.45 -5.46
CA SER A 90 13.65 8.98 -5.54
C SER A 90 13.96 8.51 -6.96
N PHE A 91 13.43 9.19 -7.98
CA PHE A 91 13.70 8.91 -9.38
C PHE A 91 15.20 8.95 -9.71
N LEU A 92 15.94 9.90 -9.15
CA LEU A 92 17.39 10.00 -9.37
C LEU A 92 18.15 8.77 -8.84
N PHE A 93 17.72 8.20 -7.72
CA PHE A 93 18.33 7.00 -7.14
C PHE A 93 17.88 5.69 -7.81
N GLN A 94 16.70 5.69 -8.41
CA GLN A 94 16.21 4.53 -9.17
C GLN A 94 17.02 4.30 -10.45
N TYR A 95 17.54 5.36 -11.06
CA TYR A 95 18.25 5.33 -12.35
C TYR A 95 19.68 5.86 -12.25
N ASP A 96 20.36 5.61 -11.12
CA ASP A 96 21.70 6.11 -10.83
C ASP A 96 22.82 5.32 -11.58
N THR A 97 22.49 4.18 -12.18
CA THR A 97 23.43 3.36 -12.97
C THR A 97 22.90 3.10 -14.38
N LYS A 98 23.82 2.84 -15.31
CA LYS A 98 23.44 2.50 -16.70
C LYS A 98 22.64 1.21 -16.76
N ASP A 99 22.95 0.24 -15.92
CA ASP A 99 22.25 -1.04 -15.87
C ASP A 99 20.79 -0.88 -15.47
N LYS A 100 20.51 -0.09 -14.41
CA LYS A 100 19.15 0.20 -14.01
C LYS A 100 18.35 0.93 -15.09
N VAL A 101 18.98 1.87 -15.80
CA VAL A 101 18.34 2.57 -16.93
C VAL A 101 18.04 1.59 -18.07
N LEU A 102 18.97 0.68 -18.36
CA LEU A 102 18.80 -0.34 -19.41
C LEU A 102 17.67 -1.30 -19.07
N GLU A 103 17.68 -1.87 -17.87
CA GLU A 103 16.63 -2.80 -17.40
C GLU A 103 15.24 -2.16 -17.47
N GLU A 104 15.11 -0.88 -17.09
CA GLU A 104 13.82 -0.20 -17.16
C GLU A 104 13.41 0.07 -18.61
N ARG A 105 14.34 0.48 -19.48
CA ARG A 105 14.06 0.67 -20.90
C ARG A 105 13.63 -0.62 -21.58
N GLU A 106 14.28 -1.75 -21.28
CA GLU A 106 13.88 -3.08 -21.77
C GLU A 106 12.45 -3.44 -21.36
N LYS A 107 12.07 -3.20 -20.10
CA LYS A 107 10.68 -3.39 -19.63
C LYS A 107 9.70 -2.50 -20.38
N LEU A 108 9.98 -1.20 -20.44
CA LEU A 108 9.11 -0.24 -21.10
C LEU A 108 8.91 -0.58 -22.57
N GLU A 109 9.97 -0.96 -23.28
CA GLU A 109 9.90 -1.41 -24.67
C GLU A 109 9.07 -2.70 -24.81
N PHE A 110 9.31 -3.69 -23.94
CA PHE A 110 8.56 -4.96 -23.94
C PHE A 110 7.04 -4.73 -23.75
N TYR A 111 6.65 -3.80 -22.89
CA TYR A 111 5.23 -3.47 -22.65
C TYR A 111 4.69 -2.38 -23.57
N GLY A 112 5.45 -1.93 -24.59
CA GLY A 112 5.00 -0.99 -25.62
C GLY A 112 4.86 0.46 -25.15
N TYR A 113 5.63 0.87 -24.14
CA TYR A 113 5.67 2.27 -23.72
C TYR A 113 6.46 3.12 -24.71
N PRO A 114 6.17 4.44 -24.78
CA PRO A 114 6.94 5.36 -25.62
C PRO A 114 8.43 5.35 -25.25
N ALA A 115 9.31 5.48 -26.26
CA ALA A 115 10.76 5.46 -26.06
C ALA A 115 11.27 6.61 -25.15
N ASP A 116 10.54 7.73 -25.10
CA ASP A 116 10.82 8.91 -24.29
C ASP A 116 10.08 8.92 -22.95
N TYR A 117 9.55 7.76 -22.51
CA TYR A 117 8.74 7.69 -21.29
C TYR A 117 9.47 8.19 -20.05
N LEU A 118 10.74 7.79 -19.86
CA LEU A 118 11.55 8.21 -18.71
C LEU A 118 11.84 9.73 -18.73
N GLU A 119 12.09 10.27 -19.90
CA GLU A 119 12.36 11.68 -20.12
C GLU A 119 11.11 12.55 -19.84
N THR A 120 9.94 12.06 -20.25
CA THR A 120 8.67 12.77 -20.07
C THR A 120 8.04 12.59 -18.70
N TYR A 121 8.38 11.49 -17.99
CA TYR A 121 7.83 11.17 -16.67
C TYR A 121 8.02 12.29 -15.65
N LYS A 122 9.24 12.83 -15.56
CA LYS A 122 9.57 13.93 -14.64
C LYS A 122 8.71 15.16 -14.89
N ALA A 123 8.63 15.59 -16.15
CA ALA A 123 7.80 16.72 -16.54
C ALA A 123 6.30 16.48 -16.29
N ALA A 124 5.85 15.22 -16.40
CA ALA A 124 4.48 14.85 -16.11
C ALA A 124 4.17 14.96 -14.61
N ILE A 125 5.08 14.54 -13.72
CA ILE A 125 4.93 14.70 -12.26
C ILE A 125 4.91 16.18 -11.87
N GLU A 126 5.81 17.00 -12.42
CA GLU A 126 5.88 18.44 -12.14
C GLU A 126 4.57 19.17 -12.47
N LYS A 127 3.87 18.74 -13.51
CA LYS A 127 2.61 19.36 -13.97
C LYS A 127 1.37 18.95 -13.18
N VAL A 128 1.43 17.91 -12.35
CA VAL A 128 0.27 17.46 -11.57
C VAL A 128 -0.24 18.56 -10.66
N THR A 129 -1.55 18.77 -10.65
CA THR A 129 -2.24 19.75 -9.80
C THR A 129 -3.03 19.07 -8.68
N ILE A 130 -3.44 19.84 -7.66
CA ILE A 130 -4.38 19.36 -6.63
C ILE A 130 -5.67 18.83 -7.25
N ALA A 131 -6.17 19.49 -8.28
CA ALA A 131 -7.38 19.06 -8.98
C ALA A 131 -7.19 17.66 -9.61
N ASP A 132 -6.03 17.39 -10.22
CA ASP A 132 -5.72 16.08 -10.80
C ASP A 132 -5.63 14.99 -9.72
N VAL A 133 -5.04 15.31 -8.56
CA VAL A 133 -4.98 14.39 -7.41
C VAL A 133 -6.38 14.07 -6.88
N ALA A 134 -7.24 15.09 -6.75
CA ALA A 134 -8.62 14.91 -6.29
C ALA A 134 -9.46 14.06 -7.27
N VAL A 135 -9.27 14.26 -8.57
CA VAL A 135 -9.90 13.43 -9.60
C VAL A 135 -9.43 11.99 -9.52
N ALA A 136 -8.10 11.78 -9.33
CA ALA A 136 -7.53 10.44 -9.18
C ALA A 136 -8.07 9.73 -7.93
N ALA A 137 -8.16 10.44 -6.79
CA ALA A 137 -8.71 9.89 -5.55
C ALA A 137 -10.14 9.38 -5.75
N LYS A 138 -11.02 10.19 -6.34
CA LYS A 138 -12.42 9.79 -6.60
C LYS A 138 -12.54 8.64 -7.59
N ARG A 139 -11.64 8.58 -8.57
CA ARG A 139 -11.71 7.58 -9.64
C ARG A 139 -11.19 6.22 -9.22
N TYR A 140 -10.16 6.15 -8.38
CA TYR A 140 -9.43 4.93 -8.11
C TYR A 140 -9.53 4.42 -6.67
N ILE A 141 -9.83 5.29 -5.70
CA ILE A 141 -9.94 4.87 -4.29
C ILE A 141 -11.41 4.78 -3.89
N HIS A 142 -11.84 3.56 -3.60
CA HIS A 142 -13.20 3.21 -3.25
C HIS A 142 -13.27 2.62 -1.83
N PRO A 143 -13.33 3.46 -0.78
CA PRO A 143 -13.32 3.00 0.62
C PRO A 143 -14.43 2.00 0.93
N GLU A 144 -15.57 2.11 0.26
CA GLU A 144 -16.74 1.24 0.41
C GLU A 144 -16.55 -0.18 -0.17
N LYS A 145 -15.50 -0.38 -0.98
CA LYS A 145 -15.17 -1.67 -1.60
C LYS A 145 -13.98 -2.37 -0.96
N LEU A 146 -13.42 -1.80 0.11
CA LEU A 146 -12.27 -2.38 0.78
C LEU A 146 -12.63 -3.66 1.52
N ALA A 147 -11.80 -4.67 1.38
CA ALA A 147 -11.77 -5.84 2.25
C ALA A 147 -10.66 -5.67 3.30
N VAL A 148 -10.91 -6.09 4.53
CA VAL A 148 -9.92 -6.07 5.60
C VAL A 148 -9.44 -7.49 5.88
N LEU A 149 -8.14 -7.71 5.74
CA LEU A 149 -7.48 -8.93 6.15
C LEU A 149 -6.66 -8.65 7.42
N VAL A 150 -6.87 -9.45 8.45
CA VAL A 150 -6.12 -9.34 9.71
C VAL A 150 -5.33 -10.62 9.94
N VAL A 151 -4.02 -10.46 10.19
CA VAL A 151 -3.14 -11.55 10.60
C VAL A 151 -2.66 -11.25 12.02
N GLY A 152 -2.98 -12.12 12.97
CA GLY A 152 -2.62 -11.91 14.37
C GLY A 152 -3.21 -12.94 15.34
N ASN A 153 -3.02 -12.72 16.62
CA ASN A 153 -3.59 -13.57 17.65
C ASN A 153 -4.99 -13.05 18.03
N GLU A 154 -6.03 -13.73 17.55
CA GLU A 154 -7.43 -13.36 17.76
C GLU A 154 -7.78 -13.15 19.23
N SER A 155 -7.27 -14.02 20.12
CA SER A 155 -7.56 -13.92 21.57
C SER A 155 -7.04 -12.64 22.21
N GLN A 156 -6.05 -12.00 21.60
CA GLN A 156 -5.45 -10.75 22.06
C GLN A 156 -6.04 -9.50 21.37
N ILE A 157 -6.84 -9.66 20.31
CA ILE A 157 -7.49 -8.55 19.64
C ILE A 157 -8.72 -8.13 20.45
N LYS A 158 -8.63 -7.01 21.15
CA LYS A 158 -9.67 -6.48 22.02
C LYS A 158 -9.85 -4.97 21.77
N PRO A 159 -11.06 -4.48 21.44
CA PRO A 159 -12.28 -5.25 21.18
C PRO A 159 -12.13 -6.16 19.97
N GLY A 160 -13.01 -7.15 19.80
CA GLY A 160 -12.98 -8.07 18.64
C GLY A 160 -13.20 -7.39 17.29
N LEU A 161 -12.85 -8.08 16.21
CA LEU A 161 -12.90 -7.54 14.84
C LEU A 161 -14.30 -7.14 14.38
N ASP A 162 -15.35 -7.71 14.96
CA ASP A 162 -16.75 -7.31 14.69
C ASP A 162 -17.00 -5.82 14.94
N ASN A 163 -16.21 -5.18 15.80
CA ASN A 163 -16.27 -3.75 16.05
C ASN A 163 -15.80 -2.87 14.88
N LEU A 164 -15.26 -3.47 13.81
CA LEU A 164 -14.97 -2.77 12.57
C LEU A 164 -16.25 -2.44 11.79
N ASN A 165 -17.34 -3.18 12.03
CA ASN A 165 -18.64 -3.03 11.35
C ASN A 165 -18.52 -3.16 9.80
N MET A 166 -17.66 -4.06 9.32
CA MET A 166 -17.41 -4.30 7.90
C MET A 166 -18.01 -5.61 7.38
N GLY A 167 -18.98 -6.16 8.11
CA GLY A 167 -19.57 -7.45 7.81
C GLY A 167 -19.01 -8.58 8.68
N PRO A 168 -19.42 -9.83 8.41
CA PRO A 168 -19.05 -10.97 9.25
C PRO A 168 -17.55 -11.28 9.16
N VAL A 169 -16.93 -11.51 10.31
CA VAL A 169 -15.54 -12.00 10.39
C VAL A 169 -15.50 -13.46 9.96
N LYS A 170 -14.65 -13.77 8.99
CA LYS A 170 -14.44 -15.13 8.48
C LYS A 170 -13.02 -15.57 8.76
N PRO A 171 -12.79 -16.57 9.63
CA PRO A 171 -11.47 -17.16 9.80
C PRO A 171 -11.00 -17.82 8.51
N ILE A 172 -9.73 -17.63 8.15
CA ILE A 172 -9.10 -18.27 7.02
C ILE A 172 -8.15 -19.33 7.56
N ASP A 173 -8.37 -20.60 7.20
CA ASP A 173 -7.43 -21.68 7.52
C ASP A 173 -6.22 -21.60 6.59
N ILE A 174 -5.07 -21.26 7.18
CA ILE A 174 -3.79 -21.13 6.48
C ILE A 174 -2.91 -22.39 6.63
N LYS A 175 -3.47 -23.51 7.14
CA LYS A 175 -2.71 -24.76 7.22
C LYS A 175 -2.34 -25.23 5.83
N ILE A 176 -1.05 -25.39 5.60
CA ILE A 176 -0.54 -26.01 4.38
C ILE A 176 -0.88 -27.49 4.43
N PRO A 177 -1.67 -28.05 3.49
CA PRO A 177 -1.92 -29.48 3.42
C PRO A 177 -0.56 -30.19 3.31
N ARG A 178 -0.22 -31.02 4.29
CA ARG A 178 0.96 -31.89 4.16
C ARG A 178 0.65 -32.90 3.06
N PRO A 179 1.51 -33.06 2.05
CA PRO A 179 1.33 -34.15 1.10
C PRO A 179 1.28 -35.47 1.88
N PRO A 180 0.48 -36.44 1.46
CA PRO A 180 0.44 -37.76 2.12
C PRO A 180 1.86 -38.29 2.15
N MET A 181 2.32 -38.68 3.36
CA MET A 181 3.63 -39.30 3.49
C MET A 181 3.65 -40.58 2.65
N PRO A 182 4.68 -40.79 1.84
CA PRO A 182 4.82 -42.06 1.12
C PRO A 182 4.81 -43.25 2.13
N PRO A 183 4.18 -44.37 1.78
CA PRO A 183 4.17 -45.52 2.63
C PRO A 183 5.61 -45.95 3.02
N GLY A 184 5.92 -45.97 4.30
CA GLY A 184 7.24 -46.35 4.83
C GLY A 184 8.09 -45.21 5.42
N ALA A 185 7.65 -43.96 5.39
CA ALA A 185 8.40 -42.84 6.00
C ALA A 185 8.11 -42.60 7.49
N ALA A 186 7.23 -43.38 8.10
CA ALA A 186 6.95 -43.33 9.53
C ALA A 186 7.99 -44.18 10.29
N GLY A 187 9.18 -43.63 10.58
CA GLY A 187 10.15 -44.41 11.33
C GLY A 187 11.54 -43.81 11.54
N GLN A 188 11.76 -42.52 11.32
CA GLN A 188 13.04 -41.91 11.70
C GLN A 188 12.84 -40.54 12.40
N GLY A 189 12.07 -40.59 13.49
CA GLY A 189 12.12 -39.58 14.53
C GLY A 189 13.33 -39.85 15.40
N LYS A 190 14.39 -39.08 15.24
CA LYS A 190 15.51 -39.07 16.18
C LYS A 190 14.99 -38.69 17.55
N GLN A 191 15.14 -39.61 18.49
CA GLN A 191 15.38 -39.31 19.88
C GLN A 191 16.75 -38.61 19.94
N ASP A 192 16.77 -37.36 20.36
CA ASP A 192 17.82 -36.75 21.16
C ASP A 192 17.21 -35.54 21.87
#